data_000b0ec42c17d0f90317172680ead541
#
_entry.id   000b0ec42c17d0f90317172680ead541
#
_cell.length_a   1.000
_cell.length_b   1.000
_cell.length_c   1.000
_cell.angle_alpha   90.00
_cell.angle_beta   90.00
_cell.angle_gamma   90.00
#
_symmetry.space_group_name_H-M   'P 1'
#
loop_
_entity.id
_entity.type
_entity.pdbx_description
1 polymer ?
#
loop_
_entity_poly.entity_id
_entity_poly.type
_entity_poly.pdbx_seq_one_letter_code
_entity_poly.pdbx_strand_id
1 'polypeptide(L)'
;MTMRILVTGGAGFIGSHLVDSLVQCELNVTVFDNLSAGNLKNLKQSMNAPNCRFIEGDLKNSESVRKALQNVEVVYHFAANPEVREVDPALHFRENQTATFTLLESMREVGARSIVFASTSTIYGEASTQPTPEDYGPLFPISTYGASKLACEAMIASYAYTYGLRGLILRLGNVVGARSNHGVISDFLKKLKQHPDSLEVLGDGTQSKSYIHISDCISATEIVVGNFLKSEKRVDAYNVSTADRVSVRRIAEIVLEEAGVNGHIRTTGGVDGGRGWMGDVKLMQLSNRKLQALGWKERYSSEKAIKQATRELVRQI
;
A
#
# COMPACT_ATOMS: atom_id res chain seq x y z
N MET A 1 -16.77 -1.05 -25.40
CA MET A 1 -16.43 0.20 -24.68
C MET A 1 -15.28 -0.08 -23.72
N THR A 2 -14.29 0.78 -23.65
CA THR A 2 -13.14 0.62 -22.75
C THR A 2 -13.56 0.89 -21.31
N MET A 3 -13.18 0.03 -20.36
CA MET A 3 -13.50 0.13 -18.93
C MET A 3 -13.07 1.49 -18.36
N ARG A 4 -13.95 2.12 -17.55
CA ARG A 4 -13.69 3.39 -16.88
C ARG A 4 -13.35 3.17 -15.42
N ILE A 5 -12.22 3.67 -15.01
CA ILE A 5 -11.59 3.41 -13.71
C ILE A 5 -11.38 4.72 -12.97
N LEU A 6 -11.66 4.72 -11.67
CA LEU A 6 -11.21 5.75 -10.73
C LEU A 6 -10.08 5.21 -9.85
N VAL A 7 -8.96 5.93 -9.78
CA VAL A 7 -7.88 5.63 -8.84
C VAL A 7 -7.80 6.76 -7.83
N THR A 8 -8.22 6.51 -6.58
CA THR A 8 -8.02 7.46 -5.48
C THR A 8 -6.63 7.27 -4.88
N GLY A 9 -5.96 8.35 -4.50
CA GLY A 9 -4.55 8.30 -4.09
C GLY A 9 -3.60 8.00 -5.26
N GLY A 10 -4.05 8.29 -6.49
CA GLY A 10 -3.30 7.94 -7.69
C GLY A 10 -2.07 8.79 -7.95
N ALA A 11 -1.88 9.93 -7.26
CA ALA A 11 -0.64 10.71 -7.28
C ALA A 11 0.39 10.24 -6.22
N GLY A 12 0.00 9.29 -5.36
CA GLY A 12 0.86 8.67 -4.35
C GLY A 12 1.85 7.66 -4.91
N PHE A 13 2.63 7.02 -4.04
CA PHE A 13 3.64 6.02 -4.43
C PHE A 13 3.02 4.85 -5.22
N ILE A 14 2.22 4.01 -4.58
CA ILE A 14 1.67 2.80 -5.21
C ILE A 14 0.65 3.17 -6.27
N GLY A 15 -0.22 4.15 -5.97
CA GLY A 15 -1.28 4.59 -6.88
C GLY A 15 -0.75 5.08 -8.23
N SER A 16 0.36 5.80 -8.26
CA SER A 16 0.93 6.32 -9.52
C SER A 16 1.52 5.23 -10.42
N HIS A 17 2.12 4.19 -9.84
CA HIS A 17 2.56 3.03 -10.61
C HIS A 17 1.38 2.22 -11.16
N LEU A 18 0.29 2.11 -10.38
CA LEU A 18 -0.94 1.49 -10.85
C LEU A 18 -1.56 2.29 -12.00
N VAL A 19 -1.61 3.63 -11.88
CA VAL A 19 -2.10 4.51 -12.96
C VAL A 19 -1.30 4.31 -14.23
N ASP A 20 0.04 4.27 -14.15
CA ASP A 20 0.89 4.03 -15.33
C ASP A 20 0.54 2.70 -15.99
N SER A 21 0.37 1.63 -15.23
CA SER A 21 0.02 0.32 -15.75
C SER A 21 -1.37 0.30 -16.41
N LEU A 22 -2.38 0.85 -15.74
CA LEU A 22 -3.75 0.89 -16.27
C LEU A 22 -3.84 1.72 -17.57
N VAL A 23 -3.11 2.83 -17.64
CA VAL A 23 -3.05 3.69 -18.83
C VAL A 23 -2.35 2.96 -19.99
N GLN A 24 -1.27 2.22 -19.72
CA GLN A 24 -0.59 1.38 -20.72
C GLN A 24 -1.46 0.24 -21.25
N CYS A 25 -2.39 -0.26 -20.44
CA CYS A 25 -3.42 -1.22 -20.85
C CYS A 25 -4.61 -0.56 -21.61
N GLU A 26 -4.48 0.68 -22.03
CA GLU A 26 -5.48 1.45 -22.78
C GLU A 26 -6.83 1.64 -22.05
N LEU A 27 -6.84 1.52 -20.72
CA LEU A 27 -8.04 1.75 -19.89
C LEU A 27 -8.26 3.25 -19.67
N ASN A 28 -9.52 3.68 -19.52
CA ASN A 28 -9.84 5.07 -19.22
C ASN A 28 -9.69 5.34 -17.72
N VAL A 29 -8.63 6.05 -17.33
CA VAL A 29 -8.26 6.28 -15.95
C VAL A 29 -8.56 7.71 -15.51
N THR A 30 -9.36 7.84 -14.45
CA THR A 30 -9.50 9.10 -13.70
C THR A 30 -8.69 8.95 -12.41
N VAL A 31 -7.74 9.83 -12.20
CA VAL A 31 -7.00 9.96 -10.94
C VAL A 31 -7.70 10.97 -10.05
N PHE A 32 -7.95 10.62 -8.78
CA PHE A 32 -8.53 11.51 -7.78
C PHE A 32 -7.60 11.57 -6.56
N ASP A 33 -7.04 12.74 -6.28
CA ASP A 33 -6.04 12.94 -5.23
C ASP A 33 -6.11 14.37 -4.70
N ASN A 34 -5.91 14.56 -3.39
CA ASN A 34 -5.87 15.91 -2.78
C ASN A 34 -4.44 16.43 -2.64
N LEU A 35 -3.45 15.70 -3.12
CA LEU A 35 -2.02 16.02 -3.11
C LEU A 35 -1.41 16.24 -1.71
N SER A 36 -2.12 15.81 -0.64
CA SER A 36 -1.59 15.92 0.73
C SER A 36 -0.31 15.09 0.97
N ALA A 37 -0.21 13.94 0.31
CA ALA A 37 0.97 13.06 0.30
C ALA A 37 1.41 12.69 -1.13
N GLY A 38 0.54 12.88 -2.12
CA GLY A 38 0.79 12.64 -3.53
C GLY A 38 1.58 13.78 -4.18
N ASN A 39 2.14 13.51 -5.37
CA ASN A 39 2.87 14.49 -6.17
C ASN A 39 2.55 14.31 -7.65
N LEU A 40 2.14 15.39 -8.32
CA LEU A 40 1.85 15.39 -9.76
C LEU A 40 3.03 14.94 -10.63
N LYS A 41 4.27 15.09 -10.15
CA LYS A 41 5.46 14.57 -10.86
C LYS A 41 5.38 13.06 -11.06
N ASN A 42 4.73 12.33 -10.17
CA ASN A 42 4.54 10.88 -10.28
C ASN A 42 3.63 10.49 -11.45
N LEU A 43 2.77 11.40 -11.90
CA LEU A 43 1.80 11.20 -12.99
C LEU A 43 2.27 11.75 -14.34
N LYS A 44 3.47 12.35 -14.41
CA LYS A 44 3.96 13.05 -15.61
C LYS A 44 3.83 12.22 -16.88
N GLN A 45 4.13 10.92 -16.82
CA GLN A 45 4.05 10.03 -17.98
C GLN A 45 2.59 9.77 -18.38
N SER A 46 1.74 9.39 -17.43
CA SER A 46 0.34 9.01 -17.66
C SER A 46 -0.52 10.21 -18.08
N MET A 47 -0.24 11.41 -17.57
CA MET A 47 -0.99 12.63 -17.93
C MET A 47 -0.82 13.08 -19.39
N ASN A 48 0.19 12.56 -20.10
CA ASN A 48 0.36 12.82 -21.53
C ASN A 48 -0.53 11.90 -22.39
N ALA A 49 -1.14 10.89 -21.82
CA ALA A 49 -1.99 9.94 -22.54
C ALA A 49 -3.45 10.44 -22.59
N PRO A 50 -4.15 10.30 -23.74
CA PRO A 50 -5.51 10.80 -23.90
C PRO A 50 -6.55 10.07 -23.04
N ASN A 51 -6.22 8.89 -22.53
CA ASN A 51 -7.06 8.04 -21.68
C ASN A 51 -6.79 8.24 -20.17
N CYS A 52 -6.03 9.28 -19.78
CA CYS A 52 -5.79 9.63 -18.38
C CYS A 52 -6.22 11.07 -18.09
N ARG A 53 -6.92 11.27 -16.98
CA ARG A 53 -7.26 12.61 -16.48
C ARG A 53 -7.06 12.68 -14.97
N PHE A 54 -6.71 13.86 -14.47
CA PHE A 54 -6.53 14.16 -13.06
C PHE A 54 -7.65 15.07 -12.56
N ILE A 55 -8.17 14.76 -11.39
CA ILE A 55 -9.12 15.58 -10.63
C ILE A 55 -8.52 15.79 -9.23
N GLU A 56 -8.21 17.03 -8.88
CA GLU A 56 -7.85 17.38 -7.53
C GLU A 56 -9.10 17.42 -6.65
N GLY A 57 -9.07 16.67 -5.53
CA GLY A 57 -10.22 16.62 -4.63
C GLY A 57 -9.96 15.79 -3.38
N ASP A 58 -10.73 16.08 -2.34
CA ASP A 58 -10.70 15.38 -1.06
C ASP A 58 -11.84 14.37 -0.97
N LEU A 59 -11.53 13.13 -0.59
CA LEU A 59 -12.52 12.07 -0.41
C LEU A 59 -13.57 12.39 0.66
N LYS A 60 -13.29 13.30 1.57
CA LYS A 60 -14.26 13.77 2.57
C LYS A 60 -15.33 14.69 1.97
N ASN A 61 -15.15 15.17 0.74
CA ASN A 61 -16.13 15.97 0.03
C ASN A 61 -16.96 15.07 -0.92
N SER A 62 -18.16 14.68 -0.46
CA SER A 62 -19.06 13.77 -1.19
C SER A 62 -19.48 14.29 -2.58
N GLU A 63 -19.61 15.60 -2.77
CA GLU A 63 -19.98 16.18 -4.07
C GLU A 63 -18.86 15.98 -5.10
N SER A 64 -17.62 16.26 -4.72
CA SER A 64 -16.47 16.05 -5.61
C SER A 64 -16.25 14.57 -5.92
N VAL A 65 -16.46 13.69 -4.93
CA VAL A 65 -16.38 12.24 -5.11
C VAL A 65 -17.45 11.74 -6.08
N ARG A 66 -18.71 12.16 -5.93
CA ARG A 66 -19.78 11.78 -6.87
C ARG A 66 -19.51 12.24 -8.30
N LYS A 67 -18.94 13.45 -8.48
CA LYS A 67 -18.52 13.94 -9.81
C LYS A 67 -17.42 13.07 -10.41
N ALA A 68 -16.45 12.65 -9.61
CA ALA A 68 -15.35 11.80 -10.06
C ALA A 68 -15.83 10.36 -10.42
N LEU A 69 -16.88 9.87 -9.77
CA LEU A 69 -17.46 8.54 -9.96
C LEU A 69 -18.38 8.41 -11.17
N GLN A 70 -18.66 9.49 -11.92
CA GLN A 70 -19.60 9.44 -13.06
C GLN A 70 -19.15 8.43 -14.10
N ASN A 71 -20.01 7.41 -14.34
CA ASN A 71 -19.78 6.30 -15.25
C ASN A 71 -18.57 5.41 -14.93
N VAL A 72 -18.04 5.43 -13.72
CA VAL A 72 -16.95 4.57 -13.26
C VAL A 72 -17.47 3.14 -13.03
N GLU A 73 -16.74 2.16 -13.51
CA GLU A 73 -17.07 0.74 -13.38
C GLU A 73 -16.29 0.09 -12.23
N VAL A 74 -15.03 0.51 -12.04
CA VAL A 74 -14.15 -0.01 -11.00
C VAL A 74 -13.42 1.13 -10.29
N VAL A 75 -13.46 1.12 -8.97
CA VAL A 75 -12.72 2.06 -8.12
C VAL A 75 -11.52 1.34 -7.51
N TYR A 76 -10.31 1.87 -7.73
CA TYR A 76 -9.11 1.48 -6.99
C TYR A 76 -8.89 2.49 -5.87
N HIS A 77 -9.15 2.07 -4.64
CA HIS A 77 -9.04 2.93 -3.46
C HIS A 77 -7.68 2.75 -2.78
N PHE A 78 -6.73 3.59 -3.17
CA PHE A 78 -5.36 3.62 -2.67
C PHE A 78 -5.07 4.86 -1.82
N ALA A 79 -5.99 5.81 -1.74
CA ALA A 79 -5.88 6.96 -0.85
C ALA A 79 -5.95 6.51 0.61
N ALA A 80 -4.98 6.91 1.40
CA ALA A 80 -4.94 6.71 2.84
C ALA A 80 -3.84 7.58 3.46
N ASN A 81 -3.94 7.88 4.75
CA ASN A 81 -2.79 8.29 5.54
C ASN A 81 -2.07 7.01 6.01
N PRO A 82 -0.83 6.74 5.55
CA PRO A 82 -0.10 5.51 5.84
C PRO A 82 0.80 5.60 7.09
N GLU A 83 0.84 6.72 7.81
CA GLU A 83 1.79 6.94 8.90
C GLU A 83 1.48 6.07 10.11
N VAL A 84 2.32 5.07 10.36
CA VAL A 84 2.14 4.11 11.46
C VAL A 84 2.61 4.64 12.82
N ARG A 85 3.38 5.73 12.84
CA ARG A 85 3.92 6.37 14.05
C ARG A 85 3.08 7.58 14.50
N GLU A 86 1.90 7.75 13.91
CA GLU A 86 1.01 8.87 14.22
C GLU A 86 0.51 8.78 15.68
N VAL A 87 0.62 9.89 16.37
CA VAL A 87 0.19 10.02 17.77
C VAL A 87 -1.25 10.52 17.92
N ASP A 88 -1.82 11.18 16.89
CA ASP A 88 -3.24 11.57 16.88
C ASP A 88 -4.12 10.44 16.30
N PRO A 89 -4.80 9.65 17.12
CA PRO A 89 -5.64 8.56 16.63
C PRO A 89 -6.81 9.07 15.77
N ALA A 90 -7.25 10.31 15.96
CA ALA A 90 -8.32 10.92 15.17
C ALA A 90 -7.92 11.15 13.71
N LEU A 91 -6.61 11.27 13.41
CA LEU A 91 -6.13 11.45 12.05
C LEU A 91 -6.49 10.24 11.17
N HIS A 92 -6.18 9.03 11.62
CA HIS A 92 -6.54 7.81 10.88
C HIS A 92 -8.05 7.61 10.75
N PHE A 93 -8.82 8.02 11.77
CA PHE A 93 -10.27 7.98 11.67
C PHE A 93 -10.77 8.91 10.55
N ARG A 94 -10.31 10.16 10.52
CA ARG A 94 -10.72 11.15 9.49
C ARG A 94 -10.22 10.77 8.10
N GLU A 95 -8.93 10.47 7.97
CA GLU A 95 -8.28 10.34 6.65
C GLU A 95 -8.48 8.95 6.02
N ASN A 96 -8.73 7.91 6.82
CA ASN A 96 -8.92 6.56 6.32
C ASN A 96 -10.39 6.12 6.41
N GLN A 97 -10.99 6.14 7.62
CA GLN A 97 -12.33 5.59 7.81
C GLN A 97 -13.42 6.51 7.23
N THR A 98 -13.42 7.81 7.57
CA THR A 98 -14.41 8.76 7.05
C THR A 98 -14.29 8.89 5.53
N ALA A 99 -13.08 8.96 5.00
CA ALA A 99 -12.83 9.02 3.55
C ALA A 99 -13.37 7.78 2.83
N THR A 100 -13.10 6.57 3.38
CA THR A 100 -13.63 5.32 2.82
C THR A 100 -15.16 5.26 2.90
N PHE A 101 -15.74 5.67 4.03
CA PHE A 101 -17.20 5.73 4.18
C PHE A 101 -17.83 6.66 3.13
N THR A 102 -17.31 7.88 2.98
CA THR A 102 -17.81 8.85 1.98
C THR A 102 -17.71 8.31 0.56
N LEU A 103 -16.62 7.60 0.24
CA LEU A 103 -16.45 6.96 -1.07
C LEU A 103 -17.51 5.87 -1.28
N LEU A 104 -17.72 4.97 -0.31
CA LEU A 104 -18.70 3.87 -0.40
C LEU A 104 -20.13 4.39 -0.55
N GLU A 105 -20.54 5.43 0.22
CA GLU A 105 -21.84 6.07 0.06
C GLU A 105 -21.99 6.70 -1.31
N SER A 106 -20.98 7.43 -1.77
CA SER A 106 -21.00 8.03 -3.10
C SER A 106 -21.09 6.96 -4.20
N MET A 107 -20.37 5.84 -4.07
CA MET A 107 -20.45 4.70 -5.00
C MET A 107 -21.87 4.11 -5.03
N ARG A 108 -22.49 3.92 -3.86
CA ARG A 108 -23.87 3.41 -3.74
C ARG A 108 -24.88 4.33 -4.42
N GLU A 109 -24.76 5.65 -4.21
CA GLU A 109 -25.65 6.67 -4.78
C GLU A 109 -25.56 6.75 -6.31
N VAL A 110 -24.35 6.65 -6.89
CA VAL A 110 -24.16 6.75 -8.35
C VAL A 110 -24.25 5.39 -9.07
N GLY A 111 -24.34 4.28 -8.33
CA GLY A 111 -24.43 2.92 -8.90
C GLY A 111 -23.08 2.32 -9.33
N ALA A 112 -21.94 2.86 -8.89
CA ALA A 112 -20.62 2.22 -9.07
C ALA A 112 -20.50 1.01 -8.13
N ARG A 113 -20.14 -0.18 -8.67
CA ARG A 113 -20.30 -1.43 -7.91
C ARG A 113 -19.04 -2.14 -7.48
N SER A 114 -17.91 -1.90 -8.09
CA SER A 114 -16.69 -2.64 -7.80
C SER A 114 -15.62 -1.74 -7.17
N ILE A 115 -15.09 -2.18 -6.01
CA ILE A 115 -13.98 -1.51 -5.32
C ILE A 115 -12.82 -2.48 -5.09
N VAL A 116 -11.61 -2.03 -5.40
CA VAL A 116 -10.34 -2.67 -5.09
C VAL A 116 -9.66 -1.82 -4.02
N PHE A 117 -9.49 -2.37 -2.84
CA PHE A 117 -9.00 -1.62 -1.67
C PHE A 117 -7.59 -2.02 -1.29
N ALA A 118 -6.70 -1.04 -1.22
CA ALA A 118 -5.36 -1.21 -0.66
C ALA A 118 -5.43 -1.27 0.88
N SER A 119 -5.50 -2.48 1.41
CA SER A 119 -5.33 -2.79 2.82
C SER A 119 -3.86 -3.04 3.16
N THR A 120 -3.57 -3.57 4.32
CA THR A 120 -2.23 -3.69 4.87
C THR A 120 -2.05 -4.97 5.69
N SER A 121 -0.81 -5.47 5.76
CA SER A 121 -0.42 -6.55 6.69
C SER A 121 -0.59 -6.17 8.16
N THR A 122 -0.63 -4.88 8.51
CA THR A 122 -0.73 -4.42 9.91
C THR A 122 -2.07 -4.76 10.57
N ILE A 123 -3.11 -5.13 9.80
CA ILE A 123 -4.39 -5.61 10.34
C ILE A 123 -4.25 -6.90 11.15
N TYR A 124 -3.24 -7.72 10.83
CA TYR A 124 -2.99 -8.98 11.51
C TYR A 124 -2.39 -8.81 12.91
N GLY A 125 -1.83 -7.63 13.21
CA GLY A 125 -1.10 -7.40 14.45
C GLY A 125 0.09 -8.35 14.61
N GLU A 126 0.27 -8.88 15.82
CA GLU A 126 1.28 -9.90 16.13
C GLU A 126 0.72 -11.31 15.86
N ALA A 127 0.66 -11.70 14.60
CA ALA A 127 0.11 -12.99 14.22
C ALA A 127 0.92 -14.17 14.80
N SER A 128 0.23 -15.09 15.47
CA SER A 128 0.83 -16.30 16.04
C SER A 128 1.20 -17.35 14.98
N THR A 129 0.60 -17.24 13.78
CA THR A 129 0.87 -18.13 12.65
C THR A 129 1.63 -17.39 11.56
N GLN A 130 2.79 -17.91 11.19
CA GLN A 130 3.62 -17.37 10.10
C GLN A 130 4.12 -18.50 9.19
N PRO A 131 4.06 -18.34 7.87
CA PRO A 131 3.45 -17.22 7.13
C PRO A 131 1.94 -17.09 7.39
N THR A 132 1.46 -15.84 7.61
CA THR A 132 0.06 -15.57 7.99
C THR A 132 -0.86 -15.66 6.78
N PRO A 133 -1.86 -16.55 6.76
CA PRO A 133 -2.80 -16.68 5.65
C PRO A 133 -3.94 -15.66 5.74
N GLU A 134 -4.72 -15.53 4.65
CA GLU A 134 -5.82 -14.55 4.57
C GLU A 134 -6.98 -14.84 5.51
N ASP A 135 -7.18 -16.10 5.89
CA ASP A 135 -8.22 -16.58 6.82
C ASP A 135 -7.77 -16.59 8.29
N TYR A 136 -6.56 -16.07 8.59
CA TYR A 136 -6.10 -15.90 9.98
C TYR A 136 -7.04 -14.99 10.76
N GLY A 137 -7.35 -15.38 11.97
CA GLY A 137 -8.14 -14.63 12.94
C GLY A 137 -8.04 -15.22 14.35
N PRO A 138 -8.45 -14.47 15.36
CA PRO A 138 -9.01 -13.10 15.31
C PRO A 138 -7.95 -12.04 14.96
N LEU A 139 -8.41 -10.91 14.36
CA LEU A 139 -7.54 -9.80 13.96
C LEU A 139 -7.44 -8.77 15.09
N PHE A 140 -6.24 -8.58 15.62
CA PHE A 140 -5.94 -7.59 16.67
C PHE A 140 -4.81 -6.66 16.22
N PRO A 141 -5.11 -5.62 15.40
CA PRO A 141 -4.09 -4.65 14.98
C PRO A 141 -3.54 -3.91 16.21
N ILE A 142 -2.22 -3.73 16.25
CA ILE A 142 -1.52 -3.08 17.37
C ILE A 142 -1.19 -1.60 17.09
N SER A 143 -1.68 -1.05 15.98
CA SER A 143 -1.55 0.37 15.63
C SER A 143 -2.89 0.96 15.21
N THR A 144 -3.07 2.28 15.41
CA THR A 144 -4.27 3.01 14.97
C THR A 144 -4.43 2.97 13.46
N TYR A 145 -3.32 2.96 12.70
CA TYR A 145 -3.32 2.73 11.26
C TYR A 145 -3.92 1.36 10.91
N GLY A 146 -3.40 0.28 11.49
CA GLY A 146 -3.91 -1.07 11.27
C GLY A 146 -5.40 -1.20 11.63
N ALA A 147 -5.81 -0.63 12.76
CA ALA A 147 -7.20 -0.59 13.18
C ALA A 147 -8.09 0.15 12.17
N SER A 148 -7.64 1.30 11.65
CA SER A 148 -8.38 2.08 10.65
C SER A 148 -8.57 1.30 9.35
N LYS A 149 -7.54 0.59 8.89
CA LYS A 149 -7.61 -0.23 7.66
C LYS A 149 -8.51 -1.44 7.83
N LEU A 150 -8.48 -2.11 8.99
CA LEU A 150 -9.39 -3.20 9.31
C LEU A 150 -10.85 -2.74 9.35
N ALA A 151 -11.13 -1.58 9.92
CA ALA A 151 -12.45 -0.98 9.90
C ALA A 151 -12.94 -0.71 8.46
N CYS A 152 -12.05 -0.25 7.57
CA CYS A 152 -12.37 -0.07 6.16
C CYS A 152 -12.69 -1.41 5.46
N GLU A 153 -11.93 -2.50 5.73
CA GLU A 153 -12.26 -3.84 5.21
C GLU A 153 -13.66 -4.26 5.65
N ALA A 154 -14.00 -4.06 6.92
CA ALA A 154 -15.31 -4.41 7.47
C ALA A 154 -16.44 -3.58 6.83
N MET A 155 -16.24 -2.27 6.61
CA MET A 155 -17.21 -1.43 5.90
C MET A 155 -17.41 -1.92 4.46
N ILE A 156 -16.34 -2.18 3.71
CA ILE A 156 -16.43 -2.69 2.32
C ILE A 156 -17.21 -4.01 2.29
N ALA A 157 -16.92 -4.94 3.19
CA ALA A 157 -17.64 -6.20 3.28
C ALA A 157 -19.14 -5.98 3.60
N SER A 158 -19.45 -5.11 4.55
CA SER A 158 -20.84 -4.76 4.88
C SER A 158 -21.59 -4.20 3.66
N TYR A 159 -20.98 -3.25 2.94
CA TYR A 159 -21.59 -2.67 1.73
C TYR A 159 -21.78 -3.70 0.60
N ALA A 160 -20.87 -4.65 0.48
CA ALA A 160 -20.98 -5.72 -0.49
C ALA A 160 -22.20 -6.63 -0.22
N TYR A 161 -22.43 -6.96 1.05
CA TYR A 161 -23.55 -7.83 1.41
C TYR A 161 -24.89 -7.09 1.52
N THR A 162 -24.87 -5.84 1.99
CA THR A 162 -26.11 -5.07 2.22
C THR A 162 -26.59 -4.34 0.97
N TYR A 163 -25.67 -3.79 0.17
CA TYR A 163 -26.03 -2.92 -0.96
C TYR A 163 -25.59 -3.46 -2.32
N GLY A 164 -25.03 -4.67 -2.38
CA GLY A 164 -24.66 -5.33 -3.63
C GLY A 164 -23.41 -4.76 -4.30
N LEU A 165 -22.54 -4.08 -3.56
CA LEU A 165 -21.20 -3.77 -4.03
C LEU A 165 -20.35 -5.05 -4.13
N ARG A 166 -19.23 -4.95 -4.83
CA ARG A 166 -18.20 -6.02 -4.86
C ARG A 166 -16.88 -5.46 -4.37
N GLY A 167 -16.30 -6.08 -3.35
CA GLY A 167 -15.08 -5.62 -2.68
C GLY A 167 -13.93 -6.59 -2.83
N LEU A 168 -12.83 -6.14 -3.45
CA LEU A 168 -11.56 -6.87 -3.45
C LEU A 168 -10.60 -6.18 -2.50
N ILE A 169 -10.06 -6.93 -1.54
CA ILE A 169 -9.15 -6.43 -0.50
C ILE A 169 -7.74 -6.93 -0.81
N LEU A 170 -6.80 -6.00 -0.95
CA LEU A 170 -5.38 -6.30 -1.15
C LEU A 170 -4.63 -6.01 0.15
N ARG A 171 -4.27 -7.03 0.91
CA ARG A 171 -3.49 -6.91 2.14
C ARG A 171 -2.02 -6.87 1.77
N LEU A 172 -1.52 -5.65 1.59
CA LEU A 172 -0.16 -5.42 1.11
C LEU A 172 0.87 -5.68 2.22
N GLY A 173 1.96 -6.39 1.87
CA GLY A 173 3.20 -6.35 2.64
C GLY A 173 3.87 -4.98 2.54
N ASN A 174 5.14 -4.87 2.98
CA ASN A 174 5.86 -3.62 2.82
C ASN A 174 6.27 -3.43 1.35
N VAL A 175 5.62 -2.50 0.68
CA VAL A 175 5.92 -2.18 -0.73
C VAL A 175 7.11 -1.22 -0.79
N VAL A 176 8.08 -1.51 -1.66
CA VAL A 176 9.29 -0.70 -1.86
C VAL A 176 9.54 -0.46 -3.35
N GLY A 177 10.18 0.65 -3.70
CA GLY A 177 10.49 1.00 -5.09
C GLY A 177 10.58 2.49 -5.33
N ALA A 178 10.76 2.86 -6.59
CA ALA A 178 10.80 4.24 -7.05
C ALA A 178 9.55 5.03 -6.63
N ARG A 179 9.67 6.34 -6.48
CA ARG A 179 8.62 7.28 -6.02
C ARG A 179 8.20 7.10 -4.54
N SER A 180 8.82 6.17 -3.79
CA SER A 180 8.56 6.05 -2.36
C SER A 180 9.25 7.18 -1.60
N ASN A 181 8.48 7.98 -0.86
CA ASN A 181 8.98 9.09 -0.04
C ASN A 181 8.95 8.79 1.47
N HIS A 182 8.47 7.62 1.86
CA HIS A 182 8.38 7.14 3.23
C HIS A 182 8.82 5.66 3.32
N GLY A 183 8.85 5.12 4.54
CA GLY A 183 9.31 3.75 4.80
C GLY A 183 10.82 3.66 5.04
N VAL A 184 11.27 2.45 5.39
CA VAL A 184 12.60 2.22 5.96
C VAL A 184 13.75 2.66 5.04
N ILE A 185 13.68 2.44 3.73
CA ILE A 185 14.77 2.82 2.80
C ILE A 185 14.85 4.35 2.71
N SER A 186 13.71 5.03 2.51
CA SER A 186 13.67 6.49 2.44
C SER A 186 14.12 7.15 3.74
N ASP A 187 13.77 6.57 4.89
CA ASP A 187 14.23 7.03 6.21
C ASP A 187 15.75 6.87 6.34
N PHE A 188 16.31 5.74 5.96
CA PHE A 188 17.74 5.50 6.01
C PHE A 188 18.52 6.41 5.06
N LEU A 189 18.05 6.62 3.83
CA LEU A 189 18.68 7.54 2.89
C LEU A 189 18.66 8.99 3.40
N LYS A 190 17.57 9.44 4.03
CA LYS A 190 17.48 10.75 4.66
C LYS A 190 18.46 10.90 5.82
N LYS A 191 18.58 9.87 6.67
CA LYS A 191 19.55 9.85 7.79
C LYS A 191 20.98 9.89 7.29
N LEU A 192 21.34 9.10 6.27
CA LEU A 192 22.67 9.09 5.68
C LEU A 192 23.05 10.43 5.04
N LYS A 193 22.08 11.15 4.46
CA LYS A 193 22.33 12.50 3.95
C LYS A 193 22.70 13.50 5.06
N GLN A 194 22.18 13.30 6.26
CA GLN A 194 22.46 14.15 7.43
C GLN A 194 23.74 13.68 8.18
N HIS A 195 23.94 12.38 8.27
CA HIS A 195 25.01 11.73 9.02
C HIS A 195 25.65 10.59 8.21
N PRO A 196 26.58 10.90 7.27
CA PRO A 196 27.14 9.88 6.38
C PRO A 196 27.92 8.75 7.10
N ASP A 197 28.52 9.05 8.25
CA ASP A 197 29.37 8.10 8.97
C ASP A 197 28.57 7.15 9.90
N SER A 198 27.27 7.40 10.12
CA SER A 198 26.47 6.66 11.09
C SER A 198 25.03 6.54 10.68
N LEU A 199 24.55 5.28 10.50
CA LEU A 199 23.15 4.99 10.22
C LEU A 199 22.44 4.51 11.48
N GLU A 200 21.51 5.32 11.97
CA GLU A 200 20.67 4.95 13.10
C GLU A 200 19.51 4.07 12.66
N VAL A 201 19.41 2.90 13.28
CA VAL A 201 18.32 1.93 13.14
C VAL A 201 17.44 1.97 14.38
N LEU A 202 16.16 2.28 14.20
CA LEU A 202 15.19 2.25 15.30
C LEU A 202 14.93 0.80 15.73
N GLY A 203 14.86 0.57 17.03
CA GLY A 203 14.73 -0.76 17.59
C GLY A 203 16.08 -1.45 17.86
N ASP A 204 16.04 -2.76 18.03
CA ASP A 204 17.20 -3.61 18.21
C ASP A 204 17.79 -4.12 16.86
N GLY A 205 17.12 -3.81 15.74
CA GLY A 205 17.50 -4.23 14.40
C GLY A 205 17.05 -5.64 14.01
N THR A 206 16.42 -6.40 14.92
CA THR A 206 15.94 -7.77 14.66
C THR A 206 14.54 -7.83 14.04
N GLN A 207 13.81 -6.70 14.02
CA GLN A 207 12.50 -6.64 13.35
C GLN A 207 12.64 -7.17 11.93
N SER A 208 11.77 -8.09 11.54
CA SER A 208 11.88 -8.79 10.25
C SER A 208 10.52 -8.85 9.57
N LYS A 209 10.46 -8.36 8.34
CA LYS A 209 9.21 -8.25 7.59
C LYS A 209 9.41 -8.67 6.13
N SER A 210 8.32 -9.03 5.45
CA SER A 210 8.30 -9.25 4.01
C SER A 210 8.25 -7.91 3.27
N TYR A 211 9.07 -7.80 2.21
CA TYR A 211 9.13 -6.62 1.35
C TYR A 211 8.90 -7.01 -0.10
N ILE A 212 7.96 -6.36 -0.75
CA ILE A 212 7.62 -6.60 -2.14
C ILE A 212 8.01 -5.39 -3.00
N HIS A 213 8.68 -5.62 -4.13
CA HIS A 213 8.99 -4.55 -5.07
C HIS A 213 7.70 -4.03 -5.72
N ILE A 214 7.65 -2.73 -6.01
CA ILE A 214 6.45 -2.09 -6.59
C ILE A 214 6.01 -2.76 -7.89
N SER A 215 6.92 -3.20 -8.75
CA SER A 215 6.56 -3.89 -10.00
C SER A 215 5.86 -5.23 -9.74
N ASP A 216 6.26 -5.95 -8.70
CA ASP A 216 5.63 -7.22 -8.31
C ASP A 216 4.27 -6.97 -7.64
N CYS A 217 4.15 -5.89 -6.86
CA CYS A 217 2.89 -5.46 -6.27
C CYS A 217 1.85 -5.10 -7.36
N ILE A 218 2.25 -4.36 -8.41
CA ILE A 218 1.36 -3.99 -9.51
C ILE A 218 0.95 -5.24 -10.30
N SER A 219 1.90 -6.11 -10.68
CA SER A 219 1.57 -7.34 -11.42
C SER A 219 0.66 -8.28 -10.63
N ALA A 220 0.85 -8.38 -9.30
CA ALA A 220 -0.05 -9.13 -8.42
C ALA A 220 -1.45 -8.52 -8.41
N THR A 221 -1.54 -7.19 -8.29
CA THR A 221 -2.81 -6.46 -8.30
C THR A 221 -3.59 -6.74 -9.60
N GLU A 222 -2.94 -6.67 -10.75
CA GLU A 222 -3.56 -6.93 -12.06
C GLU A 222 -4.14 -8.35 -12.16
N ILE A 223 -3.36 -9.36 -11.78
CA ILE A 223 -3.78 -10.75 -11.80
C ILE A 223 -4.97 -10.99 -10.88
N VAL A 224 -4.90 -10.49 -9.64
CA VAL A 224 -5.96 -10.66 -8.66
C VAL A 224 -7.24 -9.95 -9.09
N VAL A 225 -7.14 -8.71 -9.58
CA VAL A 225 -8.29 -7.94 -10.08
C VAL A 225 -8.91 -8.63 -11.30
N GLY A 226 -8.09 -9.05 -12.28
CA GLY A 226 -8.59 -9.74 -13.46
C GLY A 226 -9.33 -11.04 -13.12
N ASN A 227 -8.88 -11.78 -12.09
CA ASN A 227 -9.56 -12.96 -11.59
C ASN A 227 -10.85 -12.61 -10.85
N PHE A 228 -10.79 -11.63 -9.93
CA PHE A 228 -11.94 -11.20 -9.13
C PHE A 228 -13.10 -10.68 -9.99
N LEU A 229 -12.82 -9.86 -11.00
CA LEU A 229 -13.86 -9.31 -11.86
C LEU A 229 -14.60 -10.38 -12.67
N LYS A 230 -13.95 -11.51 -12.99
CA LYS A 230 -14.55 -12.67 -13.66
C LYS A 230 -15.30 -13.61 -12.70
N SER A 231 -15.10 -13.49 -11.40
CA SER A 231 -15.74 -14.32 -10.38
C SER A 231 -17.12 -13.78 -10.00
N GLU A 232 -17.92 -14.58 -9.31
CA GLU A 232 -19.20 -14.16 -8.71
C GLU A 232 -19.04 -13.75 -7.24
N LYS A 233 -17.83 -13.70 -6.71
CA LYS A 233 -17.58 -13.36 -5.32
C LYS A 233 -17.99 -11.92 -5.03
N ARG A 234 -18.67 -11.72 -3.92
CA ARG A 234 -19.02 -10.38 -3.42
C ARG A 234 -17.82 -9.72 -2.74
N VAL A 235 -17.08 -10.49 -1.94
CA VAL A 235 -15.87 -10.04 -1.26
C VAL A 235 -14.80 -11.10 -1.39
N ASP A 236 -13.57 -10.69 -1.62
CA ASP A 236 -12.39 -11.55 -1.51
C ASP A 236 -11.20 -10.75 -1.00
N ALA A 237 -10.25 -11.41 -0.34
CA ALA A 237 -9.02 -10.82 0.17
C ALA A 237 -7.81 -11.60 -0.30
N TYR A 238 -6.72 -10.89 -0.64
CA TYR A 238 -5.45 -11.49 -1.02
C TYR A 238 -4.29 -10.81 -0.30
N ASN A 239 -3.40 -11.61 0.24
CA ASN A 239 -2.09 -11.15 0.67
C ASN A 239 -1.21 -10.90 -0.55
N VAL A 240 -0.70 -9.67 -0.67
CA VAL A 240 0.19 -9.26 -1.76
C VAL A 240 1.57 -9.00 -1.15
N SER A 241 2.42 -10.02 -1.16
CA SER A 241 3.73 -10.00 -0.51
C SER A 241 4.65 -11.07 -1.10
N THR A 242 5.96 -10.96 -0.80
CA THR A 242 6.94 -12.02 -1.04
C THR A 242 6.77 -13.15 -0.02
N ALA A 243 7.30 -14.33 -0.36
CA ALA A 243 7.26 -15.50 0.53
C ALA A 243 8.29 -15.47 1.66
N ASP A 244 9.30 -14.62 1.56
CA ASP A 244 10.41 -14.47 2.53
C ASP A 244 10.31 -13.17 3.33
N ARG A 245 11.30 -12.91 4.18
CA ARG A 245 11.42 -11.69 4.98
C ARG A 245 12.88 -11.28 5.15
N VAL A 246 13.13 -10.02 5.48
CA VAL A 246 14.46 -9.47 5.75
C VAL A 246 14.43 -8.62 7.02
N SER A 247 15.53 -8.66 7.80
CA SER A 247 15.64 -7.87 9.03
C SER A 247 15.97 -6.40 8.73
N VAL A 248 15.55 -5.50 9.63
CA VAL A 248 15.85 -4.07 9.49
C VAL A 248 17.35 -3.80 9.49
N ARG A 249 18.13 -4.57 10.27
CA ARG A 249 19.59 -4.51 10.25
C ARG A 249 20.15 -4.85 8.86
N ARG A 250 19.67 -5.94 8.24
CA ARG A 250 20.11 -6.31 6.88
C ARG A 250 19.73 -5.26 5.83
N ILE A 251 18.56 -4.62 5.99
CA ILE A 251 18.16 -3.49 5.14
C ILE A 251 19.14 -2.33 5.28
N ALA A 252 19.56 -2.00 6.51
CA ALA A 252 20.55 -0.94 6.75
C ALA A 252 21.89 -1.24 6.06
N GLU A 253 22.37 -2.50 6.14
CA GLU A 253 23.58 -2.95 5.43
C GLU A 253 23.43 -2.77 3.91
N ILE A 254 22.32 -3.21 3.33
CA ILE A 254 22.05 -3.07 1.90
C ILE A 254 22.01 -1.60 1.48
N VAL A 255 21.37 -0.74 2.27
CA VAL A 255 21.29 0.70 1.96
C VAL A 255 22.69 1.33 1.97
N LEU A 256 23.55 0.99 2.93
CA LEU A 256 24.95 1.44 2.95
C LEU A 256 25.71 0.94 1.71
N GLU A 257 25.61 -0.37 1.38
CA GLU A 257 26.24 -0.99 0.22
C GLU A 257 25.82 -0.27 -1.08
N GLU A 258 24.53 -0.11 -1.32
CA GLU A 258 23.99 0.44 -2.57
C GLU A 258 24.14 1.97 -2.67
N ALA A 259 24.23 2.68 -1.55
CA ALA A 259 24.53 4.11 -1.52
C ALA A 259 26.05 4.40 -1.63
N GLY A 260 26.90 3.39 -1.56
CA GLY A 260 28.37 3.54 -1.60
C GLY A 260 28.92 4.28 -0.38
N VAL A 261 28.30 4.14 0.79
CA VAL A 261 28.65 4.84 2.03
C VAL A 261 29.26 3.88 3.05
N ASN A 262 30.43 4.21 3.58
CA ASN A 262 31.10 3.46 4.65
C ASN A 262 30.66 3.99 6.04
N GLY A 263 29.37 3.82 6.37
CA GLY A 263 28.82 4.19 7.67
C GLY A 263 28.71 3.00 8.62
N HIS A 264 28.82 3.25 9.93
CA HIS A 264 28.54 2.21 10.92
C HIS A 264 27.05 2.22 11.33
N ILE A 265 26.50 1.04 11.58
CA ILE A 265 25.10 0.88 12.02
C ILE A 265 25.04 0.98 13.54
N ARG A 266 24.17 1.88 14.03
CA ARG A 266 23.86 2.04 15.44
C ARG A 266 22.38 1.78 15.69
N THR A 267 22.05 0.84 16.57
CA THR A 267 20.67 0.59 16.98
C THR A 267 20.30 1.44 18.20
N THR A 268 19.02 1.82 18.31
CA THR A 268 18.51 2.56 19.49
C THR A 268 18.20 1.64 20.67
N GLY A 269 18.24 0.31 20.50
CA GLY A 269 17.79 -0.68 21.47
C GLY A 269 16.27 -0.85 21.50
N GLY A 270 15.55 0.18 21.12
CA GLY A 270 14.10 0.14 20.95
C GLY A 270 13.26 0.21 22.21
N VAL A 271 11.96 -0.01 22.01
CA VAL A 271 10.94 -0.06 23.07
C VAL A 271 10.23 -1.41 23.03
N ASP A 272 9.53 -1.79 24.06
CA ASP A 272 8.63 -2.95 24.11
C ASP A 272 9.21 -4.20 23.41
N GLY A 273 10.30 -4.73 23.94
CA GLY A 273 10.97 -5.93 23.39
C GLY A 273 11.81 -5.68 22.12
N GLY A 274 12.36 -4.48 21.96
CA GLY A 274 13.28 -4.14 20.87
C GLY A 274 12.61 -3.61 19.62
N ARG A 275 11.34 -3.22 19.67
CA ARG A 275 10.60 -2.60 18.56
C ARG A 275 11.12 -1.21 18.23
N GLY A 276 10.94 -0.77 17.00
CA GLY A 276 11.30 0.59 16.58
C GLY A 276 10.48 1.68 17.26
N TRP A 277 9.20 1.41 17.50
CA TRP A 277 8.22 2.28 18.18
C TRP A 277 7.07 1.46 18.74
N MET A 278 6.23 2.08 19.60
CA MET A 278 5.02 1.43 20.12
C MET A 278 4.04 1.12 18.99
N GLY A 279 3.60 -0.15 18.88
CA GLY A 279 2.73 -0.60 17.79
C GLY A 279 3.48 -1.04 16.51
N ASP A 280 4.81 -1.08 16.53
CA ASP A 280 5.59 -1.68 15.45
C ASP A 280 5.49 -3.22 15.51
N VAL A 281 4.96 -3.83 14.46
CA VAL A 281 4.92 -5.30 14.32
C VAL A 281 6.35 -5.82 14.15
N LYS A 282 6.83 -6.62 15.09
CA LYS A 282 8.22 -7.07 15.09
C LYS A 282 8.51 -8.13 14.02
N LEU A 283 7.61 -9.08 13.87
CA LEU A 283 7.73 -10.17 12.88
C LEU A 283 6.49 -10.18 11.98
N MET A 284 6.68 -10.04 10.67
CA MET A 284 5.60 -10.12 9.70
C MET A 284 6.04 -10.90 8.46
N GLN A 285 5.36 -11.99 8.20
CA GLN A 285 5.50 -12.76 6.97
C GLN A 285 4.12 -13.21 6.52
N LEU A 286 3.69 -12.77 5.35
CA LEU A 286 2.40 -13.14 4.79
C LEU A 286 2.51 -14.40 3.93
N SER A 287 1.50 -15.24 3.99
CA SER A 287 1.34 -16.33 3.03
C SER A 287 0.82 -15.74 1.71
N ASN A 288 1.54 -15.97 0.63
CA ASN A 288 1.11 -15.59 -0.72
C ASN A 288 0.61 -16.78 -1.54
N ARG A 289 0.32 -17.92 -0.88
CA ARG A 289 -0.12 -19.16 -1.56
C ARG A 289 -1.38 -18.98 -2.40
N LYS A 290 -2.34 -18.20 -1.89
CA LYS A 290 -3.59 -17.89 -2.60
C LYS A 290 -3.31 -17.09 -3.89
N LEU A 291 -2.38 -16.16 -3.85
CA LEU A 291 -1.93 -15.38 -5.00
C LEU A 291 -1.16 -16.26 -6.00
N GLN A 292 -0.26 -17.12 -5.52
CA GLN A 292 0.49 -18.07 -6.36
C GLN A 292 -0.44 -19.06 -7.08
N ALA A 293 -1.56 -19.46 -6.46
CA ALA A 293 -2.55 -20.32 -7.08
C ALA A 293 -3.22 -19.70 -8.34
N LEU A 294 -3.15 -18.38 -8.50
CA LEU A 294 -3.57 -17.66 -9.70
C LEU A 294 -2.46 -17.61 -10.80
N GLY A 295 -1.32 -18.26 -10.57
CA GLY A 295 -0.18 -18.29 -11.49
C GLY A 295 0.81 -17.12 -11.30
N TRP A 296 0.61 -16.23 -10.32
CA TRP A 296 1.55 -15.17 -10.02
C TRP A 296 2.86 -15.72 -9.44
N LYS A 297 3.98 -15.14 -9.84
CA LYS A 297 5.32 -15.43 -9.31
C LYS A 297 6.05 -14.12 -9.05
N GLU A 298 6.65 -14.02 -7.86
CA GLU A 298 7.53 -12.91 -7.50
C GLU A 298 8.80 -12.91 -8.37
N ARG A 299 9.24 -11.75 -8.83
CA ARG A 299 10.52 -11.54 -9.53
C ARG A 299 11.66 -11.33 -8.54
N TYR A 300 11.33 -10.72 -7.41
CA TYR A 300 12.29 -10.32 -6.37
C TYR A 300 11.95 -10.97 -5.05
N SER A 301 12.93 -11.61 -4.38
CA SER A 301 12.86 -11.88 -2.94
C SER A 301 12.85 -10.56 -2.17
N SER A 302 12.50 -10.55 -0.88
CA SER A 302 12.51 -9.35 -0.04
C SER A 302 13.87 -8.62 -0.10
N GLU A 303 14.98 -9.35 0.01
CA GLU A 303 16.32 -8.75 -0.07
C GLU A 303 16.61 -8.12 -1.44
N LYS A 304 16.25 -8.81 -2.53
CA LYS A 304 16.42 -8.28 -3.89
C LYS A 304 15.52 -7.06 -4.14
N ALA A 305 14.30 -7.06 -3.59
CA ALA A 305 13.38 -5.94 -3.66
C ALA A 305 13.96 -4.70 -2.97
N ILE A 306 14.56 -4.86 -1.78
CA ILE A 306 15.26 -3.79 -1.06
C ILE A 306 16.44 -3.27 -1.87
N LYS A 307 17.30 -4.15 -2.41
CA LYS A 307 18.44 -3.74 -3.25
C LYS A 307 17.98 -2.92 -4.46
N GLN A 308 17.01 -3.43 -5.19
CA GLN A 308 16.48 -2.75 -6.39
C GLN A 308 15.87 -1.38 -6.03
N ALA A 309 15.03 -1.34 -5.01
CA ALA A 309 14.40 -0.11 -4.55
C ALA A 309 15.42 0.94 -4.06
N THR A 310 16.47 0.50 -3.37
CA THR A 310 17.55 1.40 -2.92
C THR A 310 18.26 2.04 -4.11
N ARG A 311 18.63 1.25 -5.14
CA ARG A 311 19.25 1.77 -6.37
C ARG A 311 18.37 2.78 -7.09
N GLU A 312 17.07 2.52 -7.14
CA GLU A 312 16.10 3.43 -7.76
C GLU A 312 15.99 4.75 -7.00
N LEU A 313 15.94 4.70 -5.65
CA LEU A 313 15.81 5.88 -4.80
C LEU A 313 17.11 6.71 -4.74
N VAL A 314 18.29 6.07 -4.70
CA VAL A 314 19.59 6.78 -4.76
C VAL A 314 19.72 7.61 -6.03
N ARG A 315 19.20 7.14 -7.17
CA ARG A 315 19.22 7.90 -8.45
C ARG A 315 18.24 9.09 -8.48
N GLN A 316 17.31 9.18 -7.52
CA GLN A 316 16.31 10.24 -7.44
C GLN A 316 16.73 11.39 -6.47
N ILE A 317 17.80 11.18 -5.69
CA ILE A 317 18.36 12.14 -4.73
C ILE A 317 19.47 12.95 -5.36
#